data_5f94b6c1f820ae76887248c3132373c7
#
_entry.id   5f94b6c1f820ae76887248c3132373c7
#
_cell.length_a   1.000
_cell.length_b   1.000
_cell.length_c   1.000
_cell.angle_alpha   90.00
_cell.angle_beta   90.00
_cell.angle_gamma   90.00
#
_symmetry.space_group_name_H-M   'P 1'
#
loop_
_entity.id
_entity.type
_entity.pdbx_description
1 polymer ?
#
loop_
_entity_poly.entity_id
_entity_poly.type
_entity_poly.pdbx_seq_one_letter_code
_entity_poly.pdbx_strand_id
1 'polypeptide(L)'
;VKEVLEWAEKQNFSSFQPQNSIQKQNSLNQNYQITEIKELQNENLKKYLHQRGLSQIIYPLIKEVHFTIGEKNLYTIGFENRSGGWELRNSFYKGSLLKKDISLINLNNQTENKNVAVFEGFTDALSFVEMKPFFNGDLLVMNSVSLLNRTKEYLKNYSEINLFLDNDKAGETCKNSILKSFPEAKDHTEIYALHKDLNDYFVFRNN
;
A
#
# COMPACT_ATOMS: atom_id res chain seq x y z
N VAL A 1 -14.05 -15.73 -14.15
CA VAL A 1 -14.40 -15.04 -12.89
C VAL A 1 -15.18 -15.98 -11.98
N LYS A 2 -16.21 -16.70 -12.48
CA LYS A 2 -17.05 -17.61 -11.68
C LYS A 2 -16.27 -18.80 -11.10
N GLU A 3 -15.40 -19.42 -11.89
CA GLU A 3 -14.55 -20.55 -11.46
C GLU A 3 -13.53 -20.17 -10.38
N VAL A 4 -13.03 -18.91 -10.40
CA VAL A 4 -12.09 -18.40 -9.39
C VAL A 4 -12.81 -18.16 -8.07
N LEU A 5 -14.05 -17.69 -8.10
CA LEU A 5 -14.88 -17.53 -6.91
C LEU A 5 -15.26 -18.87 -6.29
N GLU A 6 -15.66 -19.85 -7.12
CA GLU A 6 -15.95 -21.22 -6.66
C GLU A 6 -14.71 -21.92 -6.08
N TRP A 7 -13.54 -21.66 -6.62
CA TRP A 7 -12.28 -22.16 -6.05
C TRP A 7 -11.96 -21.50 -4.70
N ALA A 8 -12.16 -20.19 -4.59
CA ALA A 8 -11.96 -19.43 -3.36
C ALA A 8 -12.94 -19.85 -2.25
N GLU A 9 -14.21 -20.11 -2.59
CA GLU A 9 -15.21 -20.63 -1.66
C GLU A 9 -14.87 -22.04 -1.17
N LYS A 10 -14.40 -22.93 -2.05
CA LYS A 10 -13.92 -24.28 -1.68
C LYS A 10 -12.71 -24.28 -0.76
N GLN A 11 -11.95 -23.16 -0.74
CA GLN A 11 -10.77 -22.98 0.13
C GLN A 11 -11.12 -22.31 1.46
N ASN A 12 -12.40 -22.09 1.79
CA ASN A 12 -12.84 -21.38 3.01
C ASN A 12 -12.21 -19.98 3.18
N PHE A 13 -11.96 -19.27 2.09
CA PHE A 13 -11.68 -17.84 2.15
C PHE A 13 -12.99 -17.11 2.44
N SER A 14 -13.25 -16.79 3.70
CA SER A 14 -14.36 -15.90 4.05
C SER A 14 -14.18 -14.58 3.33
N SER A 15 -15.14 -14.22 2.46
CA SER A 15 -15.19 -12.93 1.82
C SER A 15 -15.24 -11.84 2.89
N PHE A 16 -14.34 -10.86 2.79
CA PHE A 16 -14.39 -9.68 3.63
C PHE A 16 -15.66 -8.89 3.30
N GLN A 17 -16.68 -9.02 4.14
CA GLN A 17 -17.76 -8.06 4.18
C GLN A 17 -17.30 -6.81 4.93
N PRO A 18 -17.66 -5.59 4.49
CA PRO A 18 -17.36 -4.39 5.24
C PRO A 18 -18.15 -4.42 6.55
N GLN A 19 -17.48 -4.72 7.65
CA GLN A 19 -18.10 -4.65 8.97
C GLN A 19 -18.19 -3.19 9.41
N ASN A 20 -19.42 -2.75 9.64
CA ASN A 20 -19.72 -1.56 10.42
C ASN A 20 -19.03 -1.65 11.80
N SER A 21 -18.42 -0.53 12.15
CA SER A 21 -17.72 -0.25 13.39
C SER A 21 -18.38 -0.80 14.64
N ILE A 22 -17.73 -1.75 15.32
CA ILE A 22 -17.73 -1.87 16.78
C ILE A 22 -16.30 -2.21 17.20
N GLN A 23 -15.68 -1.26 17.92
CA GLN A 23 -14.41 -1.49 18.60
C GLN A 23 -14.56 -2.65 19.57
N LYS A 24 -13.90 -3.75 19.29
CA LYS A 24 -13.48 -4.73 20.29
C LYS A 24 -11.99 -4.94 20.11
N GLN A 25 -11.21 -4.31 21.00
CA GLN A 25 -9.87 -4.79 21.33
C GLN A 25 -10.03 -6.21 21.88
N ASN A 26 -9.91 -7.18 21.00
CA ASN A 26 -9.59 -8.54 21.38
C ASN A 26 -8.20 -8.81 20.80
N SER A 27 -7.25 -9.02 21.68
CA SER A 27 -6.00 -9.72 21.39
C SER A 27 -6.35 -11.16 20.98
N LEU A 28 -6.87 -11.31 19.79
CA LEU A 28 -7.02 -12.61 19.14
C LEU A 28 -5.60 -13.11 18.89
N ASN A 29 -5.28 -14.26 19.42
CA ASN A 29 -4.11 -15.05 19.07
C ASN A 29 -4.01 -15.03 17.53
N GLN A 30 -3.07 -14.26 17.01
CA GLN A 30 -2.85 -14.21 15.58
C GLN A 30 -2.23 -15.56 15.21
N ASN A 31 -3.03 -16.44 14.61
CA ASN A 31 -2.60 -17.78 14.17
C ASN A 31 -1.70 -17.69 12.92
N TYR A 32 -0.84 -16.69 12.84
CA TYR A 32 0.17 -16.58 11.78
C TYR A 32 1.58 -16.55 12.37
N GLN A 33 2.53 -17.07 11.62
CA GLN A 33 3.95 -17.00 11.93
C GLN A 33 4.71 -16.61 10.67
N ILE A 34 5.52 -15.54 10.74
CA ILE A 34 6.47 -15.20 9.68
C ILE A 34 7.59 -16.23 9.73
N THR A 35 7.83 -16.91 8.61
CA THR A 35 8.85 -17.97 8.49
C THR A 35 10.12 -17.48 7.83
N GLU A 36 10.00 -16.54 6.88
CA GLU A 36 11.15 -15.98 6.18
C GLU A 36 10.81 -14.61 5.59
N ILE A 37 11.77 -13.68 5.62
CA ILE A 37 11.75 -12.42 4.89
C ILE A 37 13.05 -12.32 4.12
N LYS A 38 12.98 -12.13 2.81
CA LYS A 38 14.13 -12.06 1.91
C LYS A 38 13.92 -11.11 0.75
N GLU A 39 14.97 -10.90 -0.03
CA GLU A 39 14.89 -10.18 -1.30
C GLU A 39 13.98 -10.93 -2.28
N LEU A 40 13.30 -10.18 -3.16
CA LEU A 40 12.36 -10.73 -4.10
C LEU A 40 13.04 -11.68 -5.11
N GLN A 41 12.72 -12.96 -5.03
CA GLN A 41 13.24 -14.01 -5.93
C GLN A 41 12.13 -14.80 -6.62
N ASN A 42 10.96 -14.92 -6.00
CA ASN A 42 9.85 -15.74 -6.48
C ASN A 42 9.26 -15.22 -7.81
N GLU A 43 9.28 -16.08 -8.82
CA GLU A 43 8.85 -15.71 -10.18
C GLU A 43 7.33 -15.40 -10.27
N ASN A 44 6.49 -16.02 -9.45
CA ASN A 44 5.05 -15.69 -9.41
C ASN A 44 4.82 -14.29 -8.86
N LEU A 45 5.61 -13.85 -7.87
CA LEU A 45 5.53 -12.49 -7.33
C LEU A 45 6.08 -11.47 -8.33
N LYS A 46 7.17 -11.79 -9.05
CA LYS A 46 7.66 -10.93 -10.14
C LYS A 46 6.63 -10.82 -11.26
N LYS A 47 5.99 -11.93 -11.64
CA LYS A 47 4.90 -11.92 -12.63
C LYS A 47 3.72 -11.05 -12.17
N TYR A 48 3.35 -11.13 -10.89
CA TYR A 48 2.30 -10.28 -10.32
C TYR A 48 2.67 -8.79 -10.42
N LEU A 49 3.91 -8.41 -10.09
CA LEU A 49 4.39 -7.03 -10.23
C LEU A 49 4.36 -6.58 -11.69
N HIS A 50 4.83 -7.41 -12.59
CA HIS A 50 4.79 -7.12 -14.03
C HIS A 50 3.36 -6.87 -14.55
N GLN A 51 2.37 -7.65 -14.08
CA GLN A 51 0.96 -7.43 -14.38
C GLN A 51 0.42 -6.09 -13.85
N ARG A 52 1.11 -5.52 -12.82
CA ARG A 52 0.86 -4.19 -12.28
C ARG A 52 1.70 -3.09 -12.94
N GLY A 53 2.40 -3.42 -14.04
CA GLY A 53 3.28 -2.50 -14.76
C GLY A 53 4.60 -2.21 -14.04
N LEU A 54 4.88 -2.90 -12.92
CA LEU A 54 6.02 -2.62 -12.06
C LEU A 54 7.25 -3.43 -12.50
N SER A 55 8.38 -2.75 -12.69
CA SER A 55 9.65 -3.32 -13.12
C SER A 55 10.56 -3.67 -11.93
N GLN A 56 11.76 -4.13 -12.23
CA GLN A 56 12.76 -4.43 -11.20
C GLN A 56 13.28 -3.19 -10.43
N ILE A 57 12.99 -1.98 -10.90
CA ILE A 57 13.40 -0.73 -10.25
C ILE A 57 12.86 -0.64 -8.83
N ILE A 58 11.65 -1.17 -8.60
CA ILE A 58 10.99 -1.11 -7.29
C ILE A 58 11.37 -2.28 -6.34
N TYR A 59 12.11 -3.28 -6.79
CA TYR A 59 12.44 -4.45 -5.98
C TYR A 59 13.16 -4.13 -4.67
N PRO A 60 14.09 -3.15 -4.62
CA PRO A 60 14.74 -2.75 -3.36
C PRO A 60 13.78 -2.21 -2.29
N LEU A 61 12.58 -1.76 -2.69
CA LEU A 61 11.58 -1.14 -1.81
C LEU A 61 10.62 -2.17 -1.17
N ILE A 62 10.72 -3.43 -1.57
CA ILE A 62 9.83 -4.51 -1.14
C ILE A 62 10.63 -5.74 -0.72
N LYS A 63 9.95 -6.67 -0.05
CA LYS A 63 10.51 -7.98 0.32
C LYS A 63 9.58 -9.10 -0.11
N GLU A 64 10.13 -10.28 -0.23
CA GLU A 64 9.39 -11.52 -0.30
C GLU A 64 9.17 -12.02 1.13
N VAL A 65 7.90 -12.09 1.56
CA VAL A 65 7.52 -12.48 2.91
C VAL A 65 6.81 -13.83 2.87
N HIS A 66 7.39 -14.82 3.57
CA HIS A 66 6.81 -16.14 3.78
C HIS A 66 6.23 -16.21 5.18
N PHE A 67 5.05 -16.77 5.30
CA PHE A 67 4.37 -16.91 6.58
C PHE A 67 3.37 -18.05 6.55
N THR A 68 2.96 -18.52 7.73
CA THR A 68 1.91 -19.52 7.88
C THR A 68 0.66 -18.90 8.48
N ILE A 69 -0.50 -19.40 8.07
CA ILE A 69 -1.78 -19.17 8.75
C ILE A 69 -2.39 -20.56 9.01
N GLY A 70 -2.41 -21.00 10.28
CA GLY A 70 -2.72 -22.39 10.60
C GLY A 70 -1.71 -23.32 9.91
N GLU A 71 -2.20 -24.28 9.12
CA GLU A 71 -1.39 -25.25 8.39
C GLU A 71 -0.98 -24.77 6.97
N LYS A 72 -1.40 -23.57 6.56
CA LYS A 72 -1.14 -23.07 5.20
C LYS A 72 0.14 -22.27 5.15
N ASN A 73 1.04 -22.64 4.23
CA ASN A 73 2.22 -21.85 3.89
C ASN A 73 1.86 -20.85 2.78
N LEU A 74 2.13 -19.60 3.01
CA LEU A 74 1.83 -18.49 2.11
C LEU A 74 3.10 -17.68 1.83
N TYR A 75 3.14 -17.05 0.66
CA TYR A 75 4.18 -16.09 0.29
C TYR A 75 3.58 -14.89 -0.44
N THR A 76 4.11 -13.72 -0.17
CA THR A 76 3.59 -12.46 -0.71
C THR A 76 4.72 -11.46 -0.94
N ILE A 77 4.41 -10.41 -1.69
CA ILE A 77 5.18 -9.18 -1.61
C ILE A 77 4.83 -8.52 -0.28
N GLY A 78 5.85 -8.12 0.46
CA GLY A 78 5.75 -7.36 1.69
C GLY A 78 6.29 -5.94 1.52
N PHE A 79 5.57 -4.98 2.06
CA PHE A 79 5.96 -3.59 2.15
C PHE A 79 5.96 -3.19 3.63
N GLU A 80 7.14 -2.84 4.15
CA GLU A 80 7.32 -2.59 5.57
C GLU A 80 6.74 -1.25 6.00
N ASN A 81 6.13 -1.23 7.19
CA ASN A 81 5.65 0.00 7.80
C ASN A 81 6.55 0.46 8.96
N ARG A 82 6.34 1.67 9.45
CA ARG A 82 7.18 2.30 10.48
C ARG A 82 7.17 1.59 11.86
N SER A 83 6.22 0.71 12.10
CA SER A 83 6.15 -0.09 13.34
C SER A 83 6.72 -1.50 13.19
N GLY A 84 7.41 -1.81 12.07
CA GLY A 84 7.94 -3.14 11.76
C GLY A 84 6.85 -4.13 11.33
N GLY A 85 5.66 -3.64 10.99
CA GLY A 85 4.62 -4.46 10.39
C GLY A 85 4.74 -4.48 8.87
N TRP A 86 3.95 -5.35 8.23
CA TRP A 86 4.02 -5.61 6.81
C TRP A 86 2.65 -5.47 6.15
N GLU A 87 2.57 -4.69 5.09
CA GLU A 87 1.46 -4.74 4.16
C GLU A 87 1.77 -5.77 3.08
N LEU A 88 0.84 -6.69 2.83
CA LEU A 88 1.07 -7.88 2.04
C LEU A 88 0.18 -7.93 0.79
N ARG A 89 0.76 -8.31 -0.35
CA ARG A 89 0.05 -8.48 -1.61
C ARG A 89 0.61 -9.61 -2.47
N ASN A 90 -0.28 -10.34 -3.09
CA ASN A 90 -0.03 -11.11 -4.31
C ASN A 90 -1.32 -11.18 -5.14
N SER A 91 -1.40 -12.03 -6.15
CA SER A 91 -2.58 -12.16 -7.02
C SER A 91 -3.85 -12.61 -6.27
N PHE A 92 -3.72 -13.26 -5.11
CA PHE A 92 -4.81 -13.91 -4.39
C PHE A 92 -5.00 -13.40 -2.97
N TYR A 93 -4.02 -12.67 -2.44
CA TYR A 93 -4.01 -12.25 -1.04
C TYR A 93 -3.71 -10.75 -0.90
N LYS A 94 -4.51 -10.10 -0.05
CA LYS A 94 -4.29 -8.75 0.45
C LYS A 94 -4.48 -8.78 1.96
N GLY A 95 -3.46 -8.38 2.71
CA GLY A 95 -3.54 -8.36 4.17
C GLY A 95 -2.40 -7.59 4.79
N SER A 96 -2.29 -7.68 6.11
CA SER A 96 -1.18 -7.12 6.87
C SER A 96 -0.79 -8.06 8.00
N LEU A 97 0.50 -8.06 8.35
CA LEU A 97 1.03 -8.79 9.49
C LEU A 97 1.63 -7.82 10.50
N LEU A 98 1.60 -8.21 11.78
CA LEU A 98 2.09 -7.41 12.90
C LEU A 98 1.30 -6.10 13.07
N LYS A 99 1.94 -5.07 13.59
CA LYS A 99 1.28 -3.80 13.89
C LYS A 99 1.06 -2.98 12.62
N LYS A 100 -0.16 -2.47 12.41
CA LYS A 100 -0.44 -1.51 11.34
C LYS A 100 0.13 -0.14 11.66
N ASP A 101 0.80 0.46 10.70
CA ASP A 101 1.26 1.84 10.72
C ASP A 101 1.41 2.36 9.28
N ILE A 102 1.66 3.65 9.13
CA ILE A 102 2.08 4.24 7.85
C ILE A 102 3.44 3.72 7.44
N SER A 103 3.71 3.73 6.13
CA SER A 103 5.06 3.49 5.61
C SER A 103 5.67 4.80 5.13
N LEU A 104 6.98 4.93 5.31
CA LEU A 104 7.74 6.09 4.85
C LEU A 104 8.99 5.61 4.13
N ILE A 105 9.15 6.00 2.86
CA ILE A 105 10.33 5.69 2.06
C ILE A 105 11.07 6.99 1.78
N ASN A 106 12.32 7.03 2.18
CA ASN A 106 13.25 8.09 1.81
C ASN A 106 14.03 7.65 0.56
N LEU A 107 13.67 8.20 -0.60
CA LEU A 107 14.29 7.78 -1.87
C LEU A 107 15.74 8.27 -2.03
N ASN A 108 16.12 9.35 -1.36
CA ASN A 108 17.41 10.05 -1.59
C ASN A 108 18.39 9.92 -0.43
N ASN A 109 18.05 9.17 0.62
CA ASN A 109 18.84 9.06 1.86
C ASN A 109 19.16 10.43 2.50
N GLN A 110 18.34 11.45 2.23
CA GLN A 110 18.49 12.77 2.86
C GLN A 110 17.89 12.77 4.25
N THR A 111 18.55 13.43 5.19
CA THR A 111 18.11 13.49 6.59
C THR A 111 16.87 14.36 6.79
N GLU A 112 16.63 15.34 5.91
CA GLU A 112 15.49 16.25 5.98
C GLU A 112 14.93 16.54 4.58
N ASN A 113 13.99 15.74 4.14
CA ASN A 113 13.19 16.09 2.95
C ASN A 113 12.07 17.06 3.35
N LYS A 114 11.86 18.08 2.52
CA LYS A 114 10.74 19.02 2.70
C LYS A 114 9.55 18.71 1.81
N ASN A 115 9.72 17.79 0.86
CA ASN A 115 8.73 17.38 -0.13
C ASN A 115 8.28 15.93 0.16
N VAL A 116 6.98 15.67 0.10
CA VAL A 116 6.40 14.34 0.28
C VAL A 116 5.29 14.09 -0.73
N ALA A 117 5.28 12.87 -1.28
CA ALA A 117 4.16 12.34 -2.05
C ALA A 117 3.39 11.32 -1.17
N VAL A 118 2.06 11.49 -1.09
CA VAL A 118 1.18 10.73 -0.19
C VAL A 118 0.27 9.81 -0.99
N PHE A 119 0.22 8.53 -0.60
CA PHE A 119 -0.54 7.48 -1.25
C PHE A 119 -1.43 6.74 -0.25
N GLU A 120 -2.54 6.16 -0.73
CA GLU A 120 -3.36 5.28 0.10
C GLU A 120 -2.76 3.88 0.20
N GLY A 121 -2.30 3.33 -0.93
CA GLY A 121 -1.71 2.00 -1.02
C GLY A 121 -0.25 2.00 -1.51
N PHE A 122 0.50 0.97 -1.14
CA PHE A 122 1.91 0.87 -1.55
C PHE A 122 2.08 0.61 -3.05
N THR A 123 1.09 0.01 -3.72
CA THR A 123 1.14 -0.24 -5.17
C THR A 123 1.18 1.07 -5.95
N ASP A 124 0.45 2.10 -5.48
CA ASP A 124 0.43 3.43 -6.07
C ASP A 124 1.74 4.16 -5.85
N ALA A 125 2.32 4.04 -4.66
CA ALA A 125 3.65 4.56 -4.36
C ALA A 125 4.72 3.93 -5.25
N LEU A 126 4.66 2.61 -5.50
CA LEU A 126 5.58 1.93 -6.40
C LEU A 126 5.38 2.37 -7.87
N SER A 127 4.13 2.57 -8.31
CA SER A 127 3.83 3.11 -9.63
C SER A 127 4.37 4.53 -9.80
N PHE A 128 4.29 5.33 -8.75
CA PHE A 128 4.86 6.68 -8.74
C PHE A 128 6.39 6.64 -8.91
N VAL A 129 7.10 5.70 -8.29
CA VAL A 129 8.55 5.53 -8.48
C VAL A 129 8.88 5.21 -9.93
N GLU A 130 8.11 4.34 -10.59
CA GLU A 130 8.26 4.04 -12.02
C GLU A 130 8.03 5.28 -12.90
N MET A 131 7.03 6.10 -12.56
CA MET A 131 6.68 7.31 -13.32
C MET A 131 7.62 8.49 -13.07
N LYS A 132 8.20 8.57 -11.89
CA LYS A 132 8.99 9.70 -11.39
C LYS A 132 10.29 9.24 -10.70
N PRO A 133 11.19 8.53 -11.42
CA PRO A 133 12.38 7.93 -10.81
C PRO A 133 13.36 8.95 -10.19
N PHE A 134 13.22 10.24 -10.56
CA PHE A 134 14.06 11.34 -10.03
C PHE A 134 13.28 12.24 -9.05
N PHE A 135 12.18 11.74 -8.47
CA PHE A 135 11.46 12.51 -7.45
C PHE A 135 12.36 12.79 -6.25
N ASN A 136 12.47 14.07 -5.90
CA ASN A 136 13.25 14.51 -4.75
C ASN A 136 12.34 14.75 -3.55
N GLY A 137 12.17 13.74 -2.74
CA GLY A 137 11.28 13.76 -1.57
C GLY A 137 11.04 12.39 -0.98
N ASP A 138 10.19 12.35 0.02
CA ASP A 138 9.74 11.12 0.65
C ASP A 138 8.44 10.61 0.04
N LEU A 139 8.22 9.30 0.11
CA LEU A 139 6.92 8.69 -0.16
C LEU A 139 6.29 8.27 1.16
N LEU A 140 5.09 8.76 1.44
CA LEU A 140 4.30 8.37 2.59
C LEU A 140 3.09 7.55 2.12
N VAL A 141 3.01 6.30 2.58
CA VAL A 141 1.88 5.40 2.29
C VAL A 141 1.03 5.28 3.55
N MET A 142 -0.25 5.61 3.42
CA MET A 142 -1.20 5.54 4.54
C MET A 142 -1.48 4.10 4.98
N ASN A 143 -1.42 3.13 4.07
CA ASN A 143 -1.76 1.72 4.26
C ASN A 143 -3.23 1.45 4.70
N SER A 144 -3.88 2.43 5.31
CA SER A 144 -5.30 2.37 5.68
C SER A 144 -5.84 3.77 5.96
N VAL A 145 -7.07 4.02 5.55
CA VAL A 145 -7.80 5.26 5.87
C VAL A 145 -7.93 5.51 7.39
N SER A 146 -7.91 4.46 8.20
CA SER A 146 -7.93 4.56 9.66
C SER A 146 -6.67 5.22 10.24
N LEU A 147 -5.58 5.28 9.46
CA LEU A 147 -4.32 5.92 9.82
C LEU A 147 -4.22 7.40 9.40
N LEU A 148 -5.33 8.00 8.93
CA LEU A 148 -5.36 9.39 8.50
C LEU A 148 -4.80 10.38 9.56
N ASN A 149 -5.17 10.22 10.82
CA ASN A 149 -4.65 11.09 11.88
C ASN A 149 -3.13 10.92 12.07
N ARG A 150 -2.65 9.67 11.99
CA ARG A 150 -1.22 9.35 12.03
C ARG A 150 -0.48 9.95 10.84
N THR A 151 -1.06 9.87 9.64
CA THR A 151 -0.57 10.52 8.43
C THR A 151 -0.42 12.04 8.64
N LYS A 152 -1.47 12.70 9.12
CA LYS A 152 -1.42 14.15 9.37
C LYS A 152 -0.34 14.57 10.36
N GLU A 153 -0.08 13.78 11.40
CA GLU A 153 1.02 14.08 12.33
C GLU A 153 2.38 14.07 11.62
N TYR A 154 2.59 13.13 10.71
CA TYR A 154 3.82 13.06 9.92
C TYR A 154 3.93 14.21 8.91
N LEU A 155 2.82 14.60 8.28
CA LEU A 155 2.80 15.68 7.28
C LEU A 155 3.23 17.04 7.84
N LYS A 156 3.16 17.27 9.14
CA LYS A 156 3.68 18.49 9.80
C LYS A 156 5.17 18.73 9.59
N ASN A 157 5.93 17.70 9.21
CA ASN A 157 7.38 17.80 8.97
C ASN A 157 7.73 18.29 7.56
N TYR A 158 6.72 18.40 6.66
CA TYR A 158 6.91 18.74 5.26
C TYR A 158 6.32 20.08 4.91
N SER A 159 7.00 20.84 4.05
CA SER A 159 6.51 22.10 3.49
C SER A 159 5.83 21.94 2.12
N GLU A 160 6.13 20.84 1.41
CA GLU A 160 5.52 20.51 0.14
C GLU A 160 4.83 19.13 0.24
N ILE A 161 3.50 19.12 0.15
CA ILE A 161 2.68 17.92 0.26
C ILE A 161 1.96 17.70 -1.07
N ASN A 162 2.17 16.54 -1.67
CA ASN A 162 1.58 16.14 -2.94
C ASN A 162 0.70 14.90 -2.74
N LEU A 163 -0.60 15.00 -3.02
CA LEU A 163 -1.58 13.95 -2.72
C LEU A 163 -1.90 13.14 -3.99
N PHE A 164 -1.76 11.82 -3.89
CA PHE A 164 -2.10 10.83 -4.91
C PHE A 164 -2.98 9.75 -4.27
N LEU A 165 -4.20 10.13 -3.84
CA LEU A 165 -5.14 9.25 -3.15
C LEU A 165 -6.11 8.59 -4.13
N ASP A 166 -6.79 7.52 -3.69
CA ASP A 166 -7.73 6.79 -4.54
C ASP A 166 -8.94 7.67 -4.92
N ASN A 167 -9.46 7.49 -6.14
CA ASN A 167 -10.66 8.17 -6.65
C ASN A 167 -11.94 7.45 -6.20
N ASP A 168 -12.01 7.09 -4.92
CA ASP A 168 -13.22 6.56 -4.29
C ASP A 168 -13.66 7.44 -3.11
N LYS A 169 -14.82 7.11 -2.52
CA LYS A 169 -15.37 7.90 -1.41
C LYS A 169 -14.44 7.99 -0.21
N ALA A 170 -13.64 6.96 0.07
CA ALA A 170 -12.73 6.93 1.20
C ALA A 170 -11.51 7.83 0.93
N GLY A 171 -10.90 7.71 -0.25
CA GLY A 171 -9.81 8.57 -0.70
C GLY A 171 -10.21 10.04 -0.76
N GLU A 172 -11.41 10.36 -1.29
CA GLU A 172 -11.96 11.72 -1.31
C GLU A 172 -12.13 12.30 0.10
N THR A 173 -12.62 11.50 1.03
CA THR A 173 -12.76 11.92 2.45
C THR A 173 -11.39 12.19 3.09
N CYS A 174 -10.40 11.34 2.83
CA CYS A 174 -9.02 11.53 3.30
C CYS A 174 -8.39 12.78 2.70
N LYS A 175 -8.53 12.98 1.37
CA LYS A 175 -8.05 14.14 0.65
C LYS A 175 -8.59 15.44 1.25
N ASN A 176 -9.91 15.55 1.36
CA ASN A 176 -10.56 16.75 1.92
C ASN A 176 -10.12 17.03 3.35
N SER A 177 -9.91 15.97 4.15
CA SER A 177 -9.44 16.10 5.52
C SER A 177 -7.98 16.57 5.59
N ILE A 178 -7.12 16.14 4.66
CA ILE A 178 -5.71 16.61 4.58
C ILE A 178 -5.69 18.05 4.09
N LEU A 179 -6.38 18.40 3.01
CA LEU A 179 -6.44 19.77 2.49
C LEU A 179 -6.97 20.77 3.50
N LYS A 180 -7.94 20.38 4.31
CA LYS A 180 -8.41 21.22 5.43
C LYS A 180 -7.32 21.52 6.46
N SER A 181 -6.41 20.58 6.72
CA SER A 181 -5.33 20.73 7.70
C SER A 181 -4.06 21.36 7.11
N PHE A 182 -3.87 21.19 5.80
CA PHE A 182 -2.71 21.64 5.02
C PHE A 182 -3.22 22.31 3.73
N PRO A 183 -3.66 23.58 3.78
CA PRO A 183 -4.27 24.24 2.62
C PRO A 183 -3.33 24.38 1.39
N GLU A 184 -2.00 24.37 1.63
CA GLU A 184 -0.98 24.43 0.56
C GLU A 184 -0.68 23.05 -0.08
N ALA A 185 -1.29 21.97 0.41
CA ALA A 185 -1.10 20.65 -0.20
C ALA A 185 -1.72 20.62 -1.60
N LYS A 186 -1.04 19.94 -2.53
CA LYS A 186 -1.43 19.84 -3.93
C LYS A 186 -2.12 18.51 -4.19
N ASP A 187 -3.34 18.57 -4.71
CA ASP A 187 -4.07 17.40 -5.18
C ASP A 187 -3.67 17.07 -6.62
N HIS A 188 -3.28 15.83 -6.88
CA HIS A 188 -2.90 15.31 -8.19
C HIS A 188 -3.86 14.25 -8.72
N THR A 189 -5.00 14.01 -8.07
CA THR A 189 -5.96 12.98 -8.48
C THR A 189 -6.54 13.21 -9.87
N GLU A 190 -6.54 14.45 -10.37
CA GLU A 190 -6.94 14.78 -11.74
C GLU A 190 -6.13 14.07 -12.82
N ILE A 191 -4.85 13.74 -12.55
CA ILE A 191 -3.96 13.03 -13.49
C ILE A 191 -4.54 11.67 -13.89
N TYR A 192 -5.27 11.04 -12.97
CA TYR A 192 -5.91 9.73 -13.16
C TYR A 192 -7.42 9.74 -12.85
N ALA A 193 -8.11 10.84 -13.18
CA ALA A 193 -9.52 11.04 -12.86
C ALA A 193 -10.46 9.95 -13.44
N LEU A 194 -10.07 9.29 -14.54
CA LEU A 194 -10.85 8.21 -15.17
C LEU A 194 -10.50 6.81 -14.61
N HIS A 195 -9.59 6.73 -13.66
CA HIS A 195 -9.09 5.51 -13.06
C HIS A 195 -9.33 5.51 -11.55
N LYS A 196 -9.42 4.32 -10.98
CA LYS A 196 -9.67 4.17 -9.56
C LYS A 196 -8.52 4.70 -8.70
N ASP A 197 -7.29 4.41 -9.11
CA ASP A 197 -6.07 4.74 -8.40
C ASP A 197 -4.92 4.99 -9.38
N LEU A 198 -3.77 5.40 -8.88
CA LEU A 198 -2.61 5.73 -9.70
C LEU A 198 -2.03 4.49 -10.40
N ASN A 199 -2.08 3.31 -9.77
CA ASN A 199 -1.60 2.07 -10.41
C ASN A 199 -2.50 1.65 -11.57
N ASP A 200 -3.82 1.78 -11.45
CA ASP A 200 -4.76 1.48 -12.53
C ASP A 200 -4.47 2.37 -13.76
N TYR A 201 -4.27 3.67 -13.54
CA TYR A 201 -3.85 4.60 -14.59
C TYR A 201 -2.49 4.22 -15.19
N PHE A 202 -1.51 3.87 -14.35
CA PHE A 202 -0.16 3.52 -14.80
C PHE A 202 -0.17 2.26 -15.69
N VAL A 203 -0.92 1.24 -15.31
CA VAL A 203 -1.10 0.03 -16.13
C VAL A 203 -1.78 0.37 -17.46
N PHE A 204 -2.84 1.17 -17.45
CA PHE A 204 -3.55 1.59 -18.66
C PHE A 204 -2.63 2.34 -19.64
N ARG A 205 -1.80 3.24 -19.13
CA ARG A 205 -0.89 4.06 -19.94
C ARG A 205 0.21 3.23 -20.63
N ASN A 206 0.62 2.10 -20.05
CA ASN A 206 1.75 1.29 -20.52
C ASN A 206 1.33 0.06 -21.33
N ASN A 207 0.02 -0.17 -21.52
CA ASN A 207 -0.56 -1.18 -22.42
C ASN A 207 -1.03 -0.55 -23.73
#